data_2b401096bc75dca2c2c6c25e08a4ec35
#
_entry.id   2b401096bc75dca2c2c6c25e08a4ec35
#
_cell.length_a   1.000
_cell.length_b   1.000
_cell.length_c   1.000
_cell.angle_alpha   90.00
_cell.angle_beta   90.00
_cell.angle_gamma   90.00
#
_symmetry.space_group_name_H-M   'P 1'
#
loop_
_entity.id
_entity.type
_entity.pdbx_description
1 polymer ?
#
loop_
_entity_poly.entity_id
_entity_poly.type
_entity_poly.pdbx_seq_one_letter_code
_entity_poly.pdbx_strand_id
1 'polypeptide(L)'
;MKDKLSKPWNAEQWMWLFRQPDCDYHMLRRQVYAYTVQAAMEGSYDILKTDLETHETRKTTVTLPLDPDIAKNTKMYRSEQNPPVLNRYEKTEYKVLAQDCLATAKTFVEQKGGKVAVLNMASRKNPGGGVYGGAGAQEEYCFRCSDYFRSLYQFVDYGAGYGVARSHKSYPMDRNYGGIYSPNVTVFRGTEEEGYPFLEKPWKVNFIAVAGINNPDTVTGQDGRKWMTPPMVAITRNKLRTILNIVIDNEVDILVLGAIGCGAFHNPPHHVAHLFKEIFAEPAYAHAFKKVVFAIKKDHNSRKTELARIFEEVFHLNLRVSEREDVAEVVSHLQDSELEGRYLALFDKACRCCSQDMLTFLDSEKQRIKNKYNEELKTLSMEIDTVKANIASATTEADKRRSLKKLYALKTDYDHTMRCRDGRTNTDAFIEAVEHDIRTKSIRWAVELVCKETRDNIVDVLVLPVINRCQPEFGAFVPLYYYKNDFCYVRKDSTCWFSLKENEESVQKT
;
A
#
# COMPACT_ATOMS: atom_id res chain seq x y z
N MET A 1 -28.64 18.77 -8.18
CA MET A 1 -28.79 18.23 -9.55
C MET A 1 -30.28 18.32 -9.93
N LYS A 2 -30.69 19.35 -10.66
CA LYS A 2 -32.16 19.55 -10.93
C LYS A 2 -32.57 19.21 -12.38
N ASP A 3 -31.63 19.01 -13.26
CA ASP A 3 -31.95 18.64 -14.64
C ASP A 3 -31.65 17.16 -14.87
N LYS A 4 -32.70 16.38 -15.18
CA LYS A 4 -32.53 14.98 -15.58
C LYS A 4 -31.63 14.93 -16.80
N LEU A 5 -30.57 14.11 -16.70
CA LEU A 5 -29.76 13.81 -17.87
C LEU A 5 -30.64 13.07 -18.87
N SER A 6 -31.03 13.76 -19.95
CA SER A 6 -32.12 13.35 -20.82
C SER A 6 -31.73 12.35 -21.90
N LYS A 7 -30.43 12.08 -22.07
CA LYS A 7 -29.92 11.18 -23.11
C LYS A 7 -29.41 9.88 -22.52
N PRO A 8 -29.65 8.73 -23.16
CA PRO A 8 -29.02 7.46 -22.77
C PRO A 8 -27.49 7.59 -22.77
N TRP A 9 -26.82 6.86 -21.86
CA TRP A 9 -25.38 6.80 -21.85
C TRP A 9 -24.84 6.16 -23.13
N ASN A 10 -23.89 6.83 -23.78
CA ASN A 10 -23.20 6.31 -24.95
C ASN A 10 -21.72 6.13 -24.66
N ALA A 11 -21.31 4.89 -24.40
CA ALA A 11 -19.94 4.53 -24.05
C ALA A 11 -18.97 4.77 -25.22
N GLU A 12 -19.37 4.50 -26.46
CA GLU A 12 -18.53 4.70 -27.64
C GLU A 12 -18.22 6.18 -27.88
N GLN A 13 -19.23 7.03 -27.76
CA GLN A 13 -19.07 8.48 -27.86
C GLN A 13 -18.15 9.00 -26.75
N TRP A 14 -18.34 8.51 -25.53
CA TRP A 14 -17.49 8.90 -24.40
C TRP A 14 -16.03 8.48 -24.64
N MET A 15 -15.79 7.25 -25.11
CA MET A 15 -14.46 6.75 -25.47
C MET A 15 -13.81 7.55 -26.60
N TRP A 16 -14.58 7.92 -27.60
CA TRP A 16 -14.09 8.76 -28.70
C TRP A 16 -13.61 10.11 -28.16
N LEU A 17 -14.42 10.79 -27.33
CA LEU A 17 -14.04 12.05 -26.66
C LEU A 17 -12.82 11.88 -25.76
N PHE A 18 -12.77 10.79 -24.97
CA PHE A 18 -11.68 10.53 -24.03
C PHE A 18 -10.32 10.30 -24.72
N ARG A 19 -10.30 9.92 -25.98
CA ARG A 19 -9.10 9.70 -26.79
C ARG A 19 -8.63 10.96 -27.54
N GLN A 20 -9.36 12.04 -27.49
CA GLN A 20 -8.95 13.29 -28.15
C GLN A 20 -7.75 13.91 -27.41
N PRO A 21 -6.77 14.51 -28.13
CA PRO A 21 -5.59 15.08 -27.52
C PRO A 21 -5.85 16.21 -26.50
N ASP A 22 -6.92 16.97 -26.72
CA ASP A 22 -7.35 18.14 -25.93
C ASP A 22 -8.53 17.84 -24.99
N CYS A 23 -8.75 16.58 -24.68
CA CYS A 23 -9.89 16.14 -23.89
C CYS A 23 -9.81 16.65 -22.43
N ASP A 24 -10.90 17.19 -21.93
CA ASP A 24 -11.09 17.44 -20.49
C ASP A 24 -11.50 16.13 -19.79
N TYR A 25 -10.50 15.35 -19.37
CA TYR A 25 -10.70 14.09 -18.65
C TYR A 25 -11.53 14.28 -17.37
N HIS A 26 -11.37 15.41 -16.69
CA HIS A 26 -12.11 15.71 -15.48
C HIS A 26 -13.59 15.92 -15.77
N MET A 27 -13.93 16.67 -16.81
CA MET A 27 -15.31 16.88 -17.22
C MET A 27 -15.96 15.56 -17.61
N LEU A 28 -15.30 14.74 -18.44
CA LEU A 28 -15.83 13.46 -18.89
C LEU A 28 -16.09 12.49 -17.73
N ARG A 29 -15.17 12.41 -16.76
CA ARG A 29 -15.34 11.57 -15.57
C ARG A 29 -16.45 12.09 -14.63
N ARG A 30 -16.63 13.41 -14.52
CA ARG A 30 -17.78 14.00 -13.80
C ARG A 30 -19.10 13.61 -14.41
N GLN A 31 -19.20 13.59 -15.74
CA GLN A 31 -20.41 13.12 -16.42
C GLN A 31 -20.73 11.66 -16.07
N VAL A 32 -19.72 10.75 -16.13
CA VAL A 32 -19.93 9.35 -15.72
C VAL A 32 -20.54 9.27 -14.34
N TYR A 33 -19.93 9.99 -13.36
CA TYR A 33 -20.41 9.95 -11.99
C TYR A 33 -21.83 10.49 -11.84
N ALA A 34 -22.18 11.57 -12.55
CA ALA A 34 -23.54 12.13 -12.54
C ALA A 34 -24.59 11.11 -13.03
N TYR A 35 -24.30 10.42 -14.14
CA TYR A 35 -25.19 9.36 -14.66
C TYR A 35 -25.26 8.15 -13.73
N THR A 36 -24.15 7.80 -13.06
CA THR A 36 -24.12 6.72 -12.07
C THR A 36 -25.02 7.02 -10.87
N VAL A 37 -24.88 8.23 -10.31
CA VAL A 37 -25.74 8.67 -9.20
C VAL A 37 -27.20 8.70 -9.60
N GLN A 38 -27.52 9.25 -10.76
CA GLN A 38 -28.90 9.29 -11.26
C GLN A 38 -29.50 7.89 -11.37
N ALA A 39 -28.79 6.95 -12.02
CA ALA A 39 -29.24 5.57 -12.18
C ALA A 39 -29.47 4.88 -10.80
N ALA A 40 -28.58 5.09 -9.85
CA ALA A 40 -28.73 4.52 -8.50
C ALA A 40 -29.90 5.16 -7.73
N MET A 41 -30.15 6.45 -7.89
CA MET A 41 -31.29 7.14 -7.26
C MET A 41 -32.64 6.75 -7.90
N GLU A 42 -32.67 6.51 -9.21
CA GLU A 42 -33.85 6.04 -9.94
C GLU A 42 -34.09 4.53 -9.78
N GLY A 43 -33.07 3.78 -9.32
CA GLY A 43 -33.11 2.33 -9.17
C GLY A 43 -33.09 1.57 -10.50
N SER A 44 -32.83 2.25 -11.61
CA SER A 44 -32.82 1.65 -12.96
C SER A 44 -32.05 2.53 -13.95
N TYR A 45 -31.72 1.95 -15.09
CA TYR A 45 -31.17 2.64 -16.27
C TYR A 45 -31.54 1.93 -17.55
N ASP A 46 -31.41 2.64 -18.64
CA ASP A 46 -31.67 2.11 -19.98
C ASP A 46 -30.35 1.74 -20.68
N ILE A 47 -30.39 0.61 -21.37
CA ILE A 47 -29.34 0.17 -22.27
C ILE A 47 -29.92 0.06 -23.70
N LEU A 48 -29.08 0.33 -24.69
CA LEU A 48 -29.39 0.11 -26.09
C LEU A 48 -28.77 -1.24 -26.50
N LYS A 49 -29.62 -2.14 -26.99
CA LYS A 49 -29.19 -3.42 -27.55
C LYS A 49 -29.43 -3.41 -29.04
N THR A 50 -28.37 -3.61 -29.82
CA THR A 50 -28.49 -3.80 -31.26
C THR A 50 -28.47 -5.29 -31.53
N ASP A 51 -29.54 -5.78 -32.16
CA ASP A 51 -29.61 -7.14 -32.65
C ASP A 51 -28.61 -7.28 -33.82
N LEU A 52 -27.75 -8.29 -33.76
CA LEU A 52 -26.69 -8.47 -34.77
C LEU A 52 -27.18 -8.97 -36.11
N GLU A 53 -28.38 -9.60 -36.16
CA GLU A 53 -28.95 -10.13 -37.39
C GLU A 53 -29.85 -9.11 -38.08
N THR A 54 -30.70 -8.44 -37.28
CA THR A 54 -31.68 -7.48 -37.82
C THR A 54 -31.19 -6.04 -37.86
N HIS A 55 -30.07 -5.73 -37.20
CA HIS A 55 -29.53 -4.38 -36.96
C HIS A 55 -30.53 -3.44 -36.26
N GLU A 56 -31.61 -3.96 -35.70
CA GLU A 56 -32.55 -3.18 -34.91
C GLU A 56 -31.97 -2.85 -33.54
N THR A 57 -32.02 -1.59 -33.17
CA THR A 57 -31.62 -1.15 -31.83
C THR A 57 -32.85 -1.03 -30.94
N ARG A 58 -32.90 -1.80 -29.87
CA ARG A 58 -33.99 -1.78 -28.89
C ARG A 58 -33.51 -1.23 -27.57
N LYS A 59 -34.30 -0.41 -26.96
CA LYS A 59 -34.12 0.12 -25.63
C LYS A 59 -34.60 -0.92 -24.59
N THR A 60 -33.76 -1.28 -23.64
CA THR A 60 -34.10 -2.19 -22.54
C THR A 60 -33.80 -1.50 -21.21
N THR A 61 -34.79 -1.49 -20.30
CA THR A 61 -34.62 -0.96 -18.96
C THR A 61 -34.09 -2.06 -18.01
N VAL A 62 -33.00 -1.79 -17.35
CA VAL A 62 -32.41 -2.68 -16.32
C VAL A 62 -32.73 -2.13 -14.93
N THR A 63 -33.39 -2.91 -14.10
CA THR A 63 -33.66 -2.58 -12.70
C THR A 63 -32.40 -2.96 -11.87
N LEU A 64 -31.94 -2.03 -11.04
CA LEU A 64 -30.79 -2.24 -10.18
C LEU A 64 -31.17 -3.08 -8.96
N PRO A 65 -30.42 -4.16 -8.67
CA PRO A 65 -30.64 -5.00 -7.48
C PRO A 65 -30.02 -4.33 -6.24
N LEU A 66 -30.39 -3.08 -5.95
CA LEU A 66 -29.81 -2.31 -4.86
C LEU A 66 -30.09 -2.96 -3.50
N ASP A 67 -29.11 -2.93 -2.60
CA ASP A 67 -29.32 -3.31 -1.20
C ASP A 67 -29.98 -2.12 -0.47
N PRO A 68 -31.22 -2.25 0.04
CA PRO A 68 -31.90 -1.18 0.75
C PRO A 68 -31.22 -0.86 2.10
N ASP A 69 -30.58 -1.86 2.73
CA ASP A 69 -29.94 -1.75 4.03
C ASP A 69 -28.44 -1.48 3.94
N ILE A 70 -27.90 -1.15 2.78
CA ILE A 70 -26.45 -0.97 2.59
C ILE A 70 -25.84 0.02 3.60
N ALA A 71 -26.50 1.14 3.85
CA ALA A 71 -26.03 2.14 4.81
C ALA A 71 -26.05 1.59 6.24
N LYS A 72 -27.11 0.90 6.63
CA LYS A 72 -27.27 0.28 7.95
C LYS A 72 -26.22 -0.81 8.22
N ASN A 73 -25.93 -1.63 7.21
CA ASN A 73 -25.00 -2.75 7.29
C ASN A 73 -23.52 -2.31 7.11
N THR A 74 -23.29 -1.05 6.73
CA THR A 74 -21.94 -0.48 6.62
C THR A 74 -21.36 -0.23 8.02
N LYS A 75 -20.14 -0.73 8.24
CA LYS A 75 -19.46 -0.62 9.54
C LYS A 75 -18.25 0.31 9.42
N MET A 76 -18.20 1.37 10.22
CA MET A 76 -17.00 2.22 10.36
C MET A 76 -16.23 1.83 11.62
N TYR A 77 -14.95 1.52 11.45
CA TYR A 77 -13.98 1.17 12.50
C TYR A 77 -13.08 2.39 12.78
N ARG A 78 -12.77 2.63 14.05
CA ARG A 78 -11.98 3.79 14.50
C ARG A 78 -10.90 3.45 15.51
N SER A 79 -10.85 2.21 15.95
CA SER A 79 -9.89 1.69 16.92
C SER A 79 -9.24 0.43 16.36
N GLU A 80 -8.18 0.01 16.99
CA GLU A 80 -7.53 -1.26 16.68
C GLU A 80 -8.53 -2.42 16.86
N GLN A 81 -8.50 -3.32 15.90
CA GLN A 81 -9.28 -4.55 15.91
C GLN A 81 -8.34 -5.71 16.17
N ASN A 82 -8.69 -6.59 17.10
CA ASN A 82 -7.92 -7.78 17.40
C ASN A 82 -8.78 -9.02 17.11
N PRO A 83 -8.91 -9.42 15.84
CA PRO A 83 -9.68 -10.60 15.50
C PRO A 83 -9.01 -11.85 16.06
N PRO A 84 -9.80 -12.91 16.33
CA PRO A 84 -9.23 -14.17 16.73
C PRO A 84 -8.35 -14.75 15.62
N VAL A 85 -7.33 -15.50 15.98
CA VAL A 85 -6.53 -16.27 15.02
C VAL A 85 -7.44 -17.36 14.42
N LEU A 86 -7.66 -17.27 13.11
CA LEU A 86 -8.54 -18.16 12.38
C LEU A 86 -7.74 -19.01 11.39
N ASN A 87 -7.59 -20.30 11.68
CA ASN A 87 -7.03 -21.26 10.73
C ASN A 87 -8.16 -21.77 9.81
N ARG A 88 -8.71 -20.88 8.96
CA ARG A 88 -9.84 -21.19 8.07
C ARG A 88 -9.43 -22.03 6.85
N TYR A 89 -8.18 -21.91 6.42
CA TYR A 89 -7.64 -22.54 5.22
C TYR A 89 -6.28 -23.15 5.51
N GLU A 90 -5.95 -24.25 4.83
CA GLU A 90 -4.65 -24.91 4.93
C GLU A 90 -3.51 -23.96 4.49
N LYS A 91 -3.74 -23.22 3.40
CA LYS A 91 -2.84 -22.18 2.89
C LYS A 91 -3.61 -21.06 2.21
N THR A 92 -3.05 -19.86 2.22
CA THR A 92 -3.54 -18.73 1.44
C THR A 92 -2.89 -18.73 0.06
N GLU A 93 -3.68 -18.69 -1.01
CA GLU A 93 -3.18 -18.52 -2.38
C GLU A 93 -2.96 -17.02 -2.66
N TYR A 94 -1.75 -16.64 -3.08
CA TYR A 94 -1.43 -15.28 -3.47
C TYR A 94 -1.32 -15.15 -4.99
N LYS A 95 -1.87 -14.05 -5.54
CA LYS A 95 -1.72 -13.70 -6.96
C LYS A 95 -1.46 -12.21 -7.11
N VAL A 96 -0.70 -11.85 -8.14
CA VAL A 96 -0.56 -10.47 -8.61
C VAL A 96 -1.03 -10.43 -10.05
N LEU A 97 -1.97 -9.54 -10.36
CA LEU A 97 -2.54 -9.39 -11.69
C LEU A 97 -2.43 -7.92 -12.13
N ALA A 98 -1.88 -7.70 -13.32
CA ALA A 98 -1.85 -6.39 -13.96
C ALA A 98 -3.24 -6.04 -14.54
N GLN A 99 -4.25 -6.01 -13.68
CA GLN A 99 -5.66 -5.97 -14.04
C GLN A 99 -6.45 -4.99 -13.16
N ASP A 100 -7.63 -4.60 -13.63
CA ASP A 100 -8.58 -3.78 -12.88
C ASP A 100 -9.15 -4.53 -11.68
N CYS A 101 -9.34 -3.83 -10.54
CA CYS A 101 -9.78 -4.44 -9.29
C CYS A 101 -11.24 -4.95 -9.36
N LEU A 102 -12.13 -4.24 -10.07
CA LEU A 102 -13.52 -4.69 -10.21
C LEU A 102 -13.64 -5.84 -11.21
N ALA A 103 -12.90 -5.79 -12.32
CA ALA A 103 -12.84 -6.90 -13.27
C ALA A 103 -12.29 -8.17 -12.61
N THR A 104 -11.23 -8.03 -11.81
CA THR A 104 -10.67 -9.13 -11.00
C THR A 104 -11.70 -9.66 -10.00
N ALA A 105 -12.35 -8.79 -9.24
CA ALA A 105 -13.36 -9.20 -8.26
C ALA A 105 -14.56 -9.91 -8.90
N LYS A 106 -15.03 -9.41 -10.05
CA LYS A 106 -16.14 -10.01 -10.80
C LYS A 106 -15.88 -11.47 -11.12
N THR A 107 -14.67 -11.79 -11.59
CA THR A 107 -14.26 -13.18 -11.90
C THR A 107 -14.46 -14.09 -10.68
N PHE A 108 -14.05 -13.65 -9.48
CA PHE A 108 -14.20 -14.48 -8.28
C PHE A 108 -15.63 -14.54 -7.75
N VAL A 109 -16.42 -13.46 -7.91
CA VAL A 109 -17.85 -13.46 -7.57
C VAL A 109 -18.60 -14.43 -8.45
N GLU A 110 -18.34 -14.46 -9.75
CA GLU A 110 -18.97 -15.36 -10.73
C GLU A 110 -18.60 -16.82 -10.47
N GLN A 111 -17.37 -17.08 -10.03
CA GLN A 111 -16.92 -18.43 -9.65
C GLN A 111 -17.58 -18.96 -8.37
N LYS A 112 -18.28 -18.11 -7.60
CA LYS A 112 -18.93 -18.47 -6.32
C LYS A 112 -17.98 -19.17 -5.33
N GLY A 113 -16.70 -18.80 -5.38
CA GLY A 113 -15.64 -19.47 -4.62
C GLY A 113 -15.53 -19.04 -3.15
N GLY A 114 -16.36 -18.10 -2.69
CA GLY A 114 -16.37 -17.55 -1.35
C GLY A 114 -16.76 -16.06 -1.36
N LYS A 115 -16.78 -15.46 -0.18
CA LYS A 115 -17.11 -14.05 0.02
C LYS A 115 -15.95 -13.15 -0.43
N VAL A 116 -16.19 -12.32 -1.44
CA VAL A 116 -15.19 -11.44 -2.05
C VAL A 116 -15.28 -10.04 -1.47
N ALA A 117 -14.14 -9.43 -1.15
CA ALA A 117 -14.04 -8.01 -0.84
C ALA A 117 -12.93 -7.33 -1.64
N VAL A 118 -13.16 -6.07 -2.02
CA VAL A 118 -12.23 -5.22 -2.76
C VAL A 118 -11.73 -4.10 -1.85
N LEU A 119 -10.41 -3.90 -1.80
CA LEU A 119 -9.85 -2.74 -1.14
C LEU A 119 -10.14 -1.48 -1.96
N ASN A 120 -10.85 -0.54 -1.35
CA ASN A 120 -10.88 0.84 -1.78
C ASN A 120 -9.70 1.58 -1.13
N MET A 121 -8.74 2.03 -1.93
CA MET A 121 -7.60 2.84 -1.51
C MET A 121 -8.05 4.28 -1.24
N ALA A 122 -8.77 4.45 -0.14
CA ALA A 122 -9.64 5.58 0.15
C ALA A 122 -8.91 6.87 0.51
N SER A 123 -9.61 7.98 0.31
CA SER A 123 -9.29 9.24 0.97
C SER A 123 -9.70 9.17 2.46
N ARG A 124 -8.79 9.58 3.35
CA ARG A 124 -9.09 9.66 4.79
C ARG A 124 -10.12 10.73 5.13
N LYS A 125 -10.17 11.80 4.33
CA LYS A 125 -10.95 13.02 4.63
C LYS A 125 -12.30 13.07 3.93
N ASN A 126 -12.37 12.57 2.69
CA ASN A 126 -13.53 12.74 1.84
C ASN A 126 -13.94 11.39 1.22
N PRO A 127 -15.12 10.86 1.51
CA PRO A 127 -15.60 9.64 0.87
C PRO A 127 -15.76 9.86 -0.64
N GLY A 128 -15.23 8.95 -1.43
CA GLY A 128 -15.17 9.07 -2.89
C GLY A 128 -14.07 9.99 -3.40
N GLY A 129 -13.16 10.45 -2.51
CA GLY A 129 -11.98 11.21 -2.91
C GLY A 129 -12.32 12.49 -3.67
N GLY A 130 -11.78 12.60 -4.87
CA GLY A 130 -11.99 13.70 -5.82
C GLY A 130 -13.02 13.41 -6.90
N VAL A 131 -13.98 12.49 -6.70
CA VAL A 131 -14.93 12.05 -7.74
C VAL A 131 -15.75 13.21 -8.33
N TYR A 132 -16.12 14.19 -7.51
CA TYR A 132 -16.79 15.42 -7.96
C TYR A 132 -15.95 16.26 -8.90
N GLY A 133 -14.64 16.28 -8.67
CA GLY A 133 -13.68 16.97 -9.53
C GLY A 133 -13.30 16.19 -10.77
N GLY A 134 -13.76 14.94 -10.92
CA GLY A 134 -13.40 14.07 -12.04
C GLY A 134 -11.99 13.44 -11.89
N ALA A 135 -11.47 13.34 -10.68
CA ALA A 135 -10.21 12.66 -10.44
C ALA A 135 -10.26 11.18 -10.89
N GLY A 136 -9.10 10.62 -11.25
CA GLY A 136 -8.99 9.35 -11.96
C GLY A 136 -8.37 8.21 -11.14
N ALA A 137 -8.26 8.32 -9.81
CA ALA A 137 -7.71 7.26 -8.99
C ALA A 137 -8.73 6.13 -8.72
N GLN A 138 -8.29 5.08 -8.06
CA GLN A 138 -9.07 3.86 -7.85
C GLN A 138 -10.35 4.09 -7.02
N GLU A 139 -10.31 4.95 -5.99
CA GLU A 139 -11.51 5.26 -5.21
C GLU A 139 -12.59 5.88 -6.08
N GLU A 140 -12.24 6.90 -6.87
CA GLU A 140 -13.16 7.59 -7.75
C GLU A 140 -13.71 6.66 -8.83
N TYR A 141 -12.89 5.75 -9.33
CA TYR A 141 -13.31 4.71 -10.28
C TYR A 141 -14.36 3.80 -9.67
N CYS A 142 -14.18 3.30 -8.44
CA CYS A 142 -15.17 2.50 -7.74
C CYS A 142 -16.52 3.24 -7.60
N PHE A 143 -16.47 4.53 -7.27
CA PHE A 143 -17.67 5.37 -7.16
C PHE A 143 -18.36 5.59 -8.52
N ARG A 144 -17.60 5.71 -9.61
CA ARG A 144 -18.16 5.83 -10.95
C ARG A 144 -18.84 4.55 -11.43
N CYS A 145 -18.39 3.40 -10.95
CA CYS A 145 -18.88 2.10 -11.43
C CYS A 145 -20.03 1.51 -10.60
N SER A 146 -20.38 2.09 -9.44
CA SER A 146 -21.26 1.45 -8.47
C SER A 146 -22.12 2.43 -7.67
N ASP A 147 -23.04 1.89 -6.87
CA ASP A 147 -23.82 2.62 -5.87
C ASP A 147 -23.09 2.87 -4.55
N TYR A 148 -21.76 2.81 -4.56
CA TYR A 148 -20.91 2.87 -3.37
C TYR A 148 -21.12 4.13 -2.51
N PHE A 149 -21.50 5.25 -3.13
CA PHE A 149 -21.84 6.48 -2.41
C PHE A 149 -22.97 6.26 -1.39
N ARG A 150 -23.91 5.34 -1.63
CA ARG A 150 -25.02 5.01 -0.71
C ARG A 150 -24.52 4.44 0.61
N SER A 151 -23.37 3.78 0.60
CA SER A 151 -22.71 3.29 1.80
C SER A 151 -21.95 4.40 2.53
N LEU A 152 -21.09 5.16 1.83
CA LEU A 152 -20.15 6.05 2.50
C LEU A 152 -20.68 7.45 2.79
N TYR A 153 -21.68 7.95 2.04
CA TYR A 153 -22.17 9.32 2.23
C TYR A 153 -23.04 9.49 3.49
N GLN A 154 -23.41 8.42 4.18
CA GLN A 154 -23.99 8.52 5.51
C GLN A 154 -23.04 9.17 6.54
N PHE A 155 -21.74 9.20 6.26
CA PHE A 155 -20.73 9.73 7.17
C PHE A 155 -20.36 11.20 6.90
N VAL A 156 -21.10 11.87 6.01
CA VAL A 156 -20.89 13.28 5.63
C VAL A 156 -22.23 14.01 5.50
N ASP A 157 -22.23 15.31 5.77
CA ASP A 157 -23.45 16.10 5.85
C ASP A 157 -24.19 16.25 4.51
N TYR A 158 -23.43 16.27 3.40
CA TYR A 158 -24.03 16.38 2.06
C TYR A 158 -24.69 15.08 1.58
N GLY A 159 -24.61 13.99 2.32
CA GLY A 159 -25.21 12.69 1.94
C GLY A 159 -26.72 12.74 1.76
N ALA A 160 -27.42 13.62 2.52
CA ALA A 160 -28.85 13.84 2.37
C ALA A 160 -29.26 14.25 0.95
N GLY A 161 -28.43 15.01 0.22
CA GLY A 161 -28.65 15.38 -1.17
C GLY A 161 -28.60 14.20 -2.14
N TYR A 162 -28.15 13.04 -1.69
CA TYR A 162 -28.09 11.76 -2.41
C TYR A 162 -29.08 10.72 -1.87
N GLY A 163 -30.04 11.16 -1.05
CA GLY A 163 -31.01 10.26 -0.43
C GLY A 163 -30.40 9.34 0.65
N VAL A 164 -29.22 9.66 1.19
CA VAL A 164 -28.53 8.86 2.20
C VAL A 164 -28.73 9.49 3.59
N ALA A 165 -29.34 8.74 4.52
CA ALA A 165 -29.55 9.19 5.88
C ALA A 165 -28.23 9.34 6.63
N ARG A 166 -28.10 10.38 7.44
CA ARG A 166 -26.88 10.70 8.20
C ARG A 166 -26.66 9.72 9.36
N SER A 167 -25.46 9.15 9.44
CA SER A 167 -25.00 8.36 10.59
C SER A 167 -24.52 9.28 11.73
N HIS A 168 -24.47 8.74 12.94
CA HIS A 168 -23.81 9.39 14.09
C HIS A 168 -22.28 9.42 13.97
N LYS A 169 -21.70 8.52 13.17
CA LYS A 169 -20.25 8.52 12.83
C LYS A 169 -19.97 9.48 11.67
N SER A 170 -18.75 9.97 11.58
CA SER A 170 -18.38 10.96 10.57
C SER A 170 -16.94 10.80 10.08
N TYR A 171 -16.67 11.26 8.85
CA TYR A 171 -15.31 11.54 8.41
C TYR A 171 -14.70 12.70 9.22
N PRO A 172 -13.37 12.79 9.33
CA PRO A 172 -12.38 11.90 8.73
C PRO A 172 -12.28 10.54 9.42
N MET A 173 -11.82 9.53 8.68
CA MET A 173 -11.45 8.24 9.26
C MET A 173 -10.28 8.43 10.24
N ASP A 174 -10.18 7.54 11.24
CA ASP A 174 -9.03 7.51 12.15
C ASP A 174 -7.69 7.42 11.37
N ARG A 175 -6.66 8.03 11.92
CA ARG A 175 -5.37 8.12 11.22
C ARG A 175 -4.66 6.77 11.14
N ASN A 176 -4.75 5.95 12.17
CA ASN A 176 -4.01 4.69 12.30
C ASN A 176 -4.89 3.48 12.00
N TYR A 177 -6.11 3.44 12.54
CA TYR A 177 -7.00 2.29 12.54
C TYR A 177 -8.31 2.52 11.79
N GLY A 178 -8.41 3.64 11.07
CA GLY A 178 -9.64 3.98 10.35
C GLY A 178 -9.89 3.09 9.15
N GLY A 179 -11.04 2.45 9.12
CA GLY A 179 -11.51 1.69 7.98
C GLY A 179 -13.04 1.60 7.95
N ILE A 180 -13.61 1.29 6.77
CA ILE A 180 -15.05 1.14 6.59
C ILE A 180 -15.30 -0.11 5.75
N TYR A 181 -16.12 -1.02 6.28
CA TYR A 181 -16.62 -2.16 5.53
C TYR A 181 -17.99 -1.86 4.97
N SER A 182 -18.17 -2.04 3.67
CA SER A 182 -19.40 -1.80 2.93
C SER A 182 -19.86 -3.08 2.24
N PRO A 183 -20.88 -3.79 2.76
CA PRO A 183 -21.36 -5.00 2.14
C PRO A 183 -22.24 -4.70 0.92
N ASN A 184 -22.34 -5.66 0.00
CA ASN A 184 -23.32 -5.71 -1.07
C ASN A 184 -23.40 -4.46 -1.96
N VAL A 185 -22.30 -3.78 -2.20
CA VAL A 185 -22.24 -2.67 -3.15
C VAL A 185 -22.56 -3.21 -4.54
N THR A 186 -23.49 -2.57 -5.23
CA THR A 186 -23.93 -2.96 -6.59
C THR A 186 -23.07 -2.28 -7.63
N VAL A 187 -22.31 -3.07 -8.39
CA VAL A 187 -21.54 -2.62 -9.56
C VAL A 187 -22.40 -2.78 -10.80
N PHE A 188 -22.56 -1.70 -11.55
CA PHE A 188 -23.45 -1.68 -12.72
C PHE A 188 -22.87 -0.93 -13.93
N ARG A 189 -21.59 -0.58 -13.89
CA ARG A 189 -20.84 -0.08 -15.03
C ARG A 189 -19.61 -0.92 -15.32
N GLY A 190 -19.24 -0.97 -16.59
CA GLY A 190 -17.97 -1.49 -17.07
C GLY A 190 -16.81 -0.53 -16.81
N THR A 191 -15.66 -0.86 -17.36
CA THR A 191 -14.39 -0.18 -17.10
C THR A 191 -14.27 1.16 -17.84
N GLU A 192 -13.29 1.98 -17.43
CA GLU A 192 -12.95 3.23 -18.13
C GLU A 192 -12.53 2.98 -19.58
N GLU A 193 -11.80 1.89 -19.81
CA GLU A 193 -11.34 1.48 -21.15
C GLU A 193 -12.49 1.10 -22.08
N GLU A 194 -13.62 0.70 -21.52
CA GLU A 194 -14.84 0.38 -22.25
C GLU A 194 -15.79 1.59 -22.38
N GLY A 195 -15.43 2.74 -21.82
CA GLY A 195 -16.27 3.93 -21.79
C GLY A 195 -17.37 3.89 -20.73
N TYR A 196 -17.16 3.12 -19.67
CA TYR A 196 -18.12 2.96 -18.58
C TYR A 196 -19.52 2.55 -19.04
N PRO A 197 -19.71 1.53 -19.91
CA PRO A 197 -21.03 1.09 -20.34
C PRO A 197 -21.85 0.67 -19.13
N PHE A 198 -23.16 0.88 -19.20
CA PHE A 198 -24.07 0.25 -18.26
C PHE A 198 -24.15 -1.26 -18.52
N LEU A 199 -24.06 -2.06 -17.46
CA LEU A 199 -24.06 -3.52 -17.56
C LEU A 199 -25.48 -4.07 -17.73
N GLU A 200 -25.65 -5.10 -18.54
CA GLU A 200 -26.91 -5.84 -18.60
C GLU A 200 -27.22 -6.59 -17.32
N LYS A 201 -26.20 -7.06 -16.65
CA LYS A 201 -26.27 -7.84 -15.42
C LYS A 201 -25.43 -7.17 -14.33
N PRO A 202 -26.02 -6.26 -13.54
CA PRO A 202 -25.40 -5.73 -12.35
C PRO A 202 -25.00 -6.87 -11.38
N TRP A 203 -23.93 -6.66 -10.64
CA TRP A 203 -23.43 -7.65 -9.69
C TRP A 203 -23.04 -6.98 -8.38
N LYS A 204 -22.87 -7.77 -7.32
CA LYS A 204 -22.58 -7.26 -5.97
C LYS A 204 -21.22 -7.68 -5.48
N VAL A 205 -20.58 -6.79 -4.71
CA VAL A 205 -19.29 -7.06 -4.07
C VAL A 205 -19.20 -6.28 -2.75
N ASN A 206 -18.35 -6.74 -1.85
CA ASN A 206 -18.07 -6.02 -0.63
C ASN A 206 -16.84 -5.12 -0.83
N PHE A 207 -16.83 -3.95 -0.18
CA PHE A 207 -15.68 -3.07 -0.17
C PHE A 207 -15.14 -2.88 1.24
N ILE A 208 -13.83 -2.65 1.30
CA ILE A 208 -13.18 -2.17 2.49
C ILE A 208 -12.41 -0.89 2.15
N ALA A 209 -12.78 0.24 2.76
CA ALA A 209 -12.12 1.52 2.57
C ALA A 209 -11.08 1.73 3.67
N VAL A 210 -9.81 1.84 3.28
CA VAL A 210 -8.70 2.24 4.16
C VAL A 210 -7.81 3.21 3.42
N ALA A 211 -7.41 4.29 4.09
CA ALA A 211 -6.57 5.31 3.50
C ALA A 211 -5.09 5.01 3.68
N GLY A 212 -4.31 5.01 2.60
CA GLY A 212 -2.85 5.07 2.66
C GLY A 212 -2.35 6.38 3.31
N ILE A 213 -1.06 6.45 3.60
CA ILE A 213 -0.42 7.70 4.02
C ILE A 213 -0.21 8.55 2.77
N ASN A 214 -0.60 9.81 2.82
CA ASN A 214 -0.36 10.74 1.73
C ASN A 214 1.04 11.36 1.88
N ASN A 215 1.91 11.16 0.90
CA ASN A 215 3.30 11.60 0.88
C ASN A 215 4.04 11.27 2.19
N PRO A 216 4.27 9.98 2.48
CA PRO A 216 5.02 9.59 3.69
C PRO A 216 6.44 10.14 3.65
N ASP A 217 6.99 10.45 4.82
CA ASP A 217 8.41 10.76 4.94
C ASP A 217 9.24 9.54 4.51
N THR A 218 10.23 9.79 3.65
CA THR A 218 11.07 8.75 3.08
C THR A 218 12.55 9.08 3.21
N VAL A 219 13.37 8.03 3.26
CA VAL A 219 14.82 8.09 3.12
C VAL A 219 15.21 7.39 1.83
N THR A 220 16.32 7.82 1.23
CA THR A 220 16.89 7.15 0.06
C THR A 220 17.92 6.13 0.53
N GLY A 221 17.71 4.87 0.18
CA GLY A 221 18.63 3.80 0.49
C GLY A 221 19.88 3.84 -0.39
N GLN A 222 20.88 3.00 -0.04
CA GLN A 222 22.10 2.86 -0.83
C GLN A 222 21.85 2.34 -2.24
N ASP A 223 20.75 1.58 -2.43
CA ASP A 223 20.29 1.09 -3.71
C ASP A 223 19.56 2.18 -4.55
N GLY A 224 19.52 3.42 -4.06
CA GLY A 224 18.82 4.53 -4.69
C GLY A 224 17.30 4.48 -4.55
N ARG A 225 16.73 3.48 -3.89
CA ARG A 225 15.29 3.38 -3.65
C ARG A 225 14.86 4.25 -2.49
N LYS A 226 13.60 4.70 -2.56
CA LYS A 226 12.95 5.39 -1.45
C LYS A 226 12.28 4.39 -0.51
N TRP A 227 12.41 4.67 0.78
CA TRP A 227 11.87 3.86 1.84
C TRP A 227 11.19 4.74 2.89
N MET A 228 10.07 4.29 3.44
CA MET A 228 9.38 5.03 4.50
C MET A 228 10.23 5.09 5.75
N THR A 229 10.21 6.24 6.43
CA THR A 229 10.81 6.36 7.76
C THR A 229 10.09 5.46 8.77
N PRO A 230 10.73 5.07 9.86
CA PRO A 230 10.16 4.19 10.87
C PRO A 230 8.77 4.59 11.39
N PRO A 231 8.47 5.85 11.71
CA PRO A 231 7.11 6.23 12.09
C PRO A 231 6.07 5.98 11.00
N MET A 232 6.46 6.19 9.73
CA MET A 232 5.56 5.94 8.60
C MET A 232 5.35 4.44 8.40
N VAL A 233 6.38 3.62 8.62
CA VAL A 233 6.26 2.15 8.63
C VAL A 233 5.27 1.70 9.70
N ALA A 234 5.39 2.19 10.93
CA ALA A 234 4.50 1.82 12.02
C ALA A 234 3.03 2.12 11.68
N ILE A 235 2.76 3.33 11.19
CA ILE A 235 1.41 3.73 10.76
C ILE A 235 0.93 2.86 9.59
N THR A 236 1.79 2.58 8.61
CA THR A 236 1.44 1.74 7.46
C THR A 236 1.10 0.32 7.91
N ARG A 237 1.90 -0.28 8.82
CA ARG A 237 1.59 -1.60 9.40
C ARG A 237 0.23 -1.63 10.06
N ASN A 238 -0.11 -0.61 10.86
CA ASN A 238 -1.42 -0.51 11.50
C ASN A 238 -2.54 -0.47 10.46
N LYS A 239 -2.36 0.28 9.37
CA LYS A 239 -3.33 0.36 8.27
C LYS A 239 -3.50 -0.98 7.54
N LEU A 240 -2.40 -1.66 7.25
CA LEU A 240 -2.44 -2.97 6.59
C LEU A 240 -3.12 -4.02 7.49
N ARG A 241 -2.78 -4.06 8.79
CA ARG A 241 -3.48 -4.91 9.75
C ARG A 241 -4.96 -4.53 9.88
N THR A 242 -5.30 -3.24 9.86
CA THR A 242 -6.70 -2.79 9.86
C THR A 242 -7.49 -3.34 8.68
N ILE A 243 -6.90 -3.35 7.47
CA ILE A 243 -7.53 -3.99 6.30
C ILE A 243 -7.84 -5.45 6.61
N LEU A 244 -6.85 -6.21 7.07
CA LEU A 244 -6.99 -7.65 7.30
C LEU A 244 -7.94 -7.95 8.46
N ASN A 245 -7.85 -7.20 9.54
CA ASN A 245 -8.72 -7.39 10.71
C ASN A 245 -10.19 -7.15 10.37
N ILE A 246 -10.50 -6.09 9.62
CA ILE A 246 -11.87 -5.79 9.21
C ILE A 246 -12.43 -6.87 8.27
N VAL A 247 -11.64 -7.38 7.33
CA VAL A 247 -12.13 -8.43 6.42
C VAL A 247 -12.27 -9.78 7.11
N ILE A 248 -11.45 -10.06 8.13
CA ILE A 248 -11.63 -11.25 9.00
C ILE A 248 -12.91 -11.12 9.83
N ASP A 249 -13.16 -9.95 10.47
CA ASP A 249 -14.39 -9.67 11.23
C ASP A 249 -15.66 -9.81 10.39
N ASN A 250 -15.54 -9.66 9.08
CA ASN A 250 -16.64 -9.81 8.14
C ASN A 250 -16.57 -11.10 7.30
N GLU A 251 -15.79 -12.09 7.74
CA GLU A 251 -15.73 -13.45 7.15
C GLU A 251 -15.43 -13.48 5.64
N VAL A 252 -14.58 -12.58 5.17
CA VAL A 252 -14.15 -12.54 3.78
C VAL A 252 -13.22 -13.72 3.48
N ASP A 253 -13.43 -14.38 2.35
CA ASP A 253 -12.63 -15.53 1.89
C ASP A 253 -11.60 -15.12 0.85
N ILE A 254 -11.98 -14.21 -0.04
CA ILE A 254 -11.15 -13.76 -1.17
C ILE A 254 -11.01 -12.24 -1.09
N LEU A 255 -9.76 -11.80 -0.97
CA LEU A 255 -9.42 -10.39 -0.81
C LEU A 255 -8.73 -9.87 -2.08
N VAL A 256 -9.34 -8.86 -2.72
CA VAL A 256 -8.75 -8.15 -3.85
C VAL A 256 -8.12 -6.85 -3.34
N LEU A 257 -6.81 -6.80 -3.35
CA LEU A 257 -6.00 -5.68 -2.91
C LEU A 257 -5.45 -4.87 -4.10
N GLY A 258 -4.89 -3.71 -3.81
CA GLY A 258 -4.07 -2.92 -4.71
C GLY A 258 -2.78 -2.45 -4.03
N ALA A 259 -1.94 -1.76 -4.78
CA ALA A 259 -0.73 -1.12 -4.26
C ALA A 259 -1.11 0.16 -3.47
N ILE A 260 -1.61 -0.03 -2.24
CA ILE A 260 -2.16 1.05 -1.42
C ILE A 260 -1.17 2.21 -1.24
N GLY A 261 -1.60 3.39 -1.64
CA GLY A 261 -0.80 4.61 -1.55
C GLY A 261 0.36 4.73 -2.54
N CYS A 262 0.67 3.71 -3.37
CA CYS A 262 1.83 3.74 -4.27
C CYS A 262 1.63 4.59 -5.53
N GLY A 263 0.41 5.03 -5.82
CA GLY A 263 0.10 5.97 -6.90
C GLY A 263 0.20 7.42 -6.43
N ALA A 264 -0.92 8.13 -6.43
CA ALA A 264 -1.03 9.56 -6.09
C ALA A 264 -0.51 9.94 -4.68
N PHE A 265 -0.37 8.99 -3.78
CA PHE A 265 0.14 9.22 -2.41
C PHE A 265 1.63 8.93 -2.25
N HIS A 266 2.32 8.54 -3.31
CA HIS A 266 3.79 8.39 -3.38
C HIS A 266 4.42 7.48 -2.30
N ASN A 267 3.69 6.48 -1.82
CA ASN A 267 4.29 5.47 -0.94
C ASN A 267 5.28 4.61 -1.73
N PRO A 268 6.45 4.25 -1.17
CA PRO A 268 7.45 3.42 -1.85
C PRO A 268 6.93 2.01 -2.13
N PRO A 269 6.79 1.59 -3.40
CA PRO A 269 6.10 0.34 -3.75
C PRO A 269 6.78 -0.93 -3.19
N HIS A 270 8.10 -1.01 -3.27
CA HIS A 270 8.83 -2.13 -2.69
C HIS A 270 8.57 -2.28 -1.21
N HIS A 271 8.58 -1.16 -0.48
CA HIS A 271 8.34 -1.17 0.96
C HIS A 271 6.92 -1.62 1.30
N VAL A 272 5.91 -1.09 0.60
CA VAL A 272 4.52 -1.50 0.81
C VAL A 272 4.32 -2.99 0.52
N ALA A 273 4.91 -3.50 -0.56
CA ALA A 273 4.83 -4.92 -0.91
C ALA A 273 5.48 -5.80 0.16
N HIS A 274 6.66 -5.43 0.67
CA HIS A 274 7.33 -6.16 1.75
C HIS A 274 6.53 -6.12 3.05
N LEU A 275 5.94 -4.98 3.41
CA LEU A 275 5.11 -4.88 4.62
C LEU A 275 3.86 -5.78 4.53
N PHE A 276 3.22 -5.86 3.36
CA PHE A 276 2.14 -6.83 3.16
C PHE A 276 2.64 -8.26 3.36
N LYS A 277 3.77 -8.61 2.74
CA LYS A 277 4.37 -9.93 2.84
C LYS A 277 4.60 -10.34 4.29
N GLU A 278 5.24 -9.45 5.06
CA GLU A 278 5.54 -9.70 6.47
C GLU A 278 4.26 -9.88 7.31
N ILE A 279 3.26 -9.01 7.09
CA ILE A 279 2.01 -9.07 7.85
C ILE A 279 1.24 -10.34 7.51
N PHE A 280 1.20 -10.76 6.25
CA PHE A 280 0.56 -12.02 5.87
C PHE A 280 1.24 -13.26 6.46
N ALA A 281 2.51 -13.17 6.84
CA ALA A 281 3.21 -14.23 7.55
C ALA A 281 2.93 -14.25 9.08
N GLU A 282 2.26 -13.24 9.61
CA GLU A 282 1.86 -13.22 11.03
C GLU A 282 0.81 -14.34 11.29
N PRO A 283 0.88 -15.03 12.44
CA PRO A 283 -0.04 -16.15 12.74
C PRO A 283 -1.52 -15.79 12.62
N ALA A 284 -1.87 -14.53 12.88
CA ALA A 284 -3.24 -14.05 12.75
C ALA A 284 -3.78 -14.07 11.31
N TYR A 285 -2.91 -14.04 10.30
CA TYR A 285 -3.30 -13.86 8.91
C TYR A 285 -2.88 -14.99 7.97
N ALA A 286 -1.88 -15.80 8.36
CA ALA A 286 -1.26 -16.80 7.49
C ALA A 286 -2.27 -17.81 6.89
N HIS A 287 -3.33 -18.13 7.64
CA HIS A 287 -4.35 -19.12 7.27
C HIS A 287 -5.77 -18.53 7.26
N ALA A 288 -5.90 -17.19 7.25
CA ALA A 288 -7.19 -16.53 7.39
C ALA A 288 -7.97 -16.45 6.07
N PHE A 289 -7.31 -16.49 4.92
CA PHE A 289 -7.89 -16.26 3.60
C PHE A 289 -7.70 -17.45 2.69
N LYS A 290 -8.72 -17.73 1.85
CA LYS A 290 -8.60 -18.67 0.75
C LYS A 290 -7.67 -18.14 -0.32
N LYS A 291 -7.82 -16.83 -0.64
CA LYS A 291 -7.05 -16.19 -1.70
C LYS A 291 -6.88 -14.69 -1.44
N VAL A 292 -5.69 -14.19 -1.75
CA VAL A 292 -5.37 -12.76 -1.78
C VAL A 292 -4.84 -12.43 -3.17
N VAL A 293 -5.45 -11.44 -3.82
CA VAL A 293 -5.09 -11.03 -5.17
C VAL A 293 -4.75 -9.56 -5.20
N PHE A 294 -3.54 -9.21 -5.57
CA PHE A 294 -3.15 -7.84 -5.86
C PHE A 294 -3.52 -7.51 -7.30
N ALA A 295 -4.61 -6.78 -7.47
CA ALA A 295 -5.06 -6.25 -8.76
C ALA A 295 -4.45 -4.86 -8.96
N ILE A 296 -3.38 -4.76 -9.73
CA ILE A 296 -2.59 -3.54 -9.90
C ILE A 296 -2.54 -3.16 -11.37
N LYS A 297 -3.47 -2.32 -11.77
CA LYS A 297 -3.55 -1.82 -13.13
C LYS A 297 -2.49 -0.75 -13.39
N LYS A 298 -1.94 -0.73 -14.58
CA LYS A 298 -1.06 0.36 -15.04
C LYS A 298 -1.91 1.60 -15.35
N ASP A 299 -1.66 2.69 -14.66
CA ASP A 299 -2.35 3.97 -14.85
C ASP A 299 -1.35 5.12 -15.12
N HIS A 300 -1.85 6.34 -15.27
CA HIS A 300 -1.03 7.51 -15.52
C HIS A 300 -0.12 7.90 -14.34
N ASN A 301 -0.51 7.56 -13.10
CA ASN A 301 0.28 7.82 -11.89
C ASN A 301 1.43 6.81 -11.74
N SER A 302 1.28 5.61 -12.31
CA SER A 302 2.24 4.51 -12.23
C SER A 302 3.03 4.28 -13.52
N ARG A 303 2.90 5.14 -14.54
CA ARG A 303 3.52 4.96 -15.88
C ARG A 303 5.03 4.71 -15.86
N LYS A 304 5.75 5.29 -14.90
CA LYS A 304 7.20 5.15 -14.75
C LYS A 304 7.59 3.98 -13.84
N THR A 305 6.64 3.37 -13.16
CA THR A 305 6.88 2.33 -12.16
C THR A 305 6.05 1.10 -12.52
N GLU A 306 6.70 -0.02 -12.69
CA GLU A 306 6.01 -1.30 -12.95
C GLU A 306 5.51 -1.88 -11.63
N LEU A 307 4.49 -1.26 -11.03
CA LEU A 307 3.97 -1.60 -9.70
C LEU A 307 3.59 -3.08 -9.57
N ALA A 308 2.88 -3.61 -10.56
CA ALA A 308 2.48 -5.02 -10.56
C ALA A 308 3.71 -5.93 -10.50
N ARG A 309 4.74 -5.65 -11.31
CA ARG A 309 5.98 -6.41 -11.32
C ARG A 309 6.71 -6.37 -9.97
N ILE A 310 6.75 -5.21 -9.31
CA ILE A 310 7.36 -5.10 -7.97
C ILE A 310 6.64 -6.01 -6.97
N PHE A 311 5.30 -5.99 -6.97
CA PHE A 311 4.52 -6.86 -6.09
C PHE A 311 4.68 -8.33 -6.50
N GLU A 312 4.68 -8.62 -7.79
CA GLU A 312 4.93 -9.96 -8.31
C GLU A 312 6.30 -10.48 -7.87
N GLU A 313 7.38 -9.72 -8.02
CA GLU A 313 8.72 -10.09 -7.55
C GLU A 313 8.73 -10.40 -6.06
N VAL A 314 8.14 -9.54 -5.23
CA VAL A 314 8.09 -9.74 -3.78
C VAL A 314 7.26 -10.99 -3.42
N PHE A 315 6.11 -11.20 -4.05
CA PHE A 315 5.22 -12.32 -3.74
C PHE A 315 5.61 -13.62 -4.46
N HIS A 316 6.25 -13.56 -5.61
CA HIS A 316 6.85 -14.75 -6.25
C HIS A 316 8.03 -15.29 -5.45
N LEU A 317 8.84 -14.43 -4.84
CA LEU A 317 9.81 -14.88 -3.84
C LEU A 317 9.09 -15.63 -2.72
N ASN A 318 7.91 -15.19 -2.26
CA ASN A 318 7.07 -15.90 -1.31
C ASN A 318 6.53 -17.22 -1.83
N LEU A 319 6.04 -17.26 -3.07
CA LEU A 319 5.52 -18.50 -3.67
C LEU A 319 6.63 -19.54 -3.84
N ARG A 320 7.83 -19.10 -4.19
CA ARG A 320 9.01 -19.98 -4.20
C ARG A 320 9.41 -20.46 -2.82
N VAL A 321 9.13 -19.65 -1.79
CA VAL A 321 9.40 -19.92 -0.39
C VAL A 321 8.33 -20.76 0.26
N SER A 322 7.06 -20.55 -0.09
CA SER A 322 5.96 -21.39 0.42
C SER A 322 5.98 -22.83 -0.13
N GLU A 323 6.77 -23.08 -1.18
CA GLU A 323 7.11 -24.41 -1.65
C GLU A 323 8.37 -24.98 -0.97
N ARG A 324 8.98 -24.22 -0.05
CA ARG A 324 10.20 -24.63 0.63
C ARG A 324 9.91 -25.05 2.04
N GLU A 325 10.53 -26.11 2.34
CA GLU A 325 10.61 -26.72 3.63
C GLU A 325 11.23 -25.76 4.65
N ASP A 326 10.82 -25.84 5.90
CA ASP A 326 11.46 -25.19 7.03
C ASP A 326 12.98 -25.46 7.01
N VAL A 327 13.78 -24.56 7.56
CA VAL A 327 15.25 -24.72 7.61
C VAL A 327 15.67 -26.04 8.23
N ALA A 328 14.97 -26.51 9.27
CA ALA A 328 15.23 -27.79 9.89
C ALA A 328 14.97 -28.95 8.91
N GLU A 329 13.93 -28.82 8.08
CA GLU A 329 13.56 -29.82 7.07
C GLU A 329 14.54 -29.80 5.90
N VAL A 330 14.94 -28.60 5.43
CA VAL A 330 15.96 -28.47 4.39
C VAL A 330 17.33 -28.97 4.86
N VAL A 331 17.69 -28.68 6.10
CA VAL A 331 18.94 -29.15 6.71
C VAL A 331 18.92 -30.67 6.88
N SER A 332 17.76 -31.26 7.21
CA SER A 332 17.61 -32.72 7.29
C SER A 332 17.83 -33.43 5.96
N HIS A 333 17.55 -32.75 4.82
CA HIS A 333 17.79 -33.27 3.49
C HIS A 333 19.27 -33.32 3.10
N LEU A 334 20.16 -32.64 3.84
CA LEU A 334 21.60 -32.75 3.63
C LEU A 334 22.16 -34.15 4.00
N GLN A 335 21.34 -35.02 4.61
CA GLN A 335 21.66 -36.40 4.99
C GLN A 335 22.98 -36.57 5.74
N ASP A 336 23.45 -35.50 6.39
CA ASP A 336 24.71 -35.43 7.11
C ASP A 336 24.50 -34.65 8.43
N SER A 337 24.40 -35.37 9.53
CA SER A 337 24.16 -34.80 10.87
C SER A 337 25.29 -33.88 11.37
N GLU A 338 26.51 -34.07 10.90
CA GLU A 338 27.64 -33.21 11.24
C GLU A 338 27.55 -31.88 10.48
N LEU A 339 27.18 -31.95 9.20
CA LEU A 339 26.94 -30.77 8.37
C LEU A 339 25.75 -29.97 8.88
N GLU A 340 24.68 -30.66 9.33
CA GLU A 340 23.51 -30.04 9.94
C GLU A 340 23.88 -29.24 11.21
N GLY A 341 24.62 -29.82 12.13
CA GLY A 341 25.07 -29.15 13.36
C GLY A 341 25.94 -27.95 13.05
N ARG A 342 26.87 -28.07 12.09
CA ARG A 342 27.72 -26.97 11.64
C ARG A 342 26.90 -25.87 10.98
N TYR A 343 25.93 -26.22 10.16
CA TYR A 343 25.07 -25.27 9.49
C TYR A 343 24.28 -24.43 10.48
N LEU A 344 23.63 -25.03 11.46
CA LEU A 344 22.87 -24.33 12.49
C LEU A 344 23.77 -23.40 13.32
N ALA A 345 24.98 -23.83 13.71
CA ALA A 345 25.92 -23.02 14.42
C ALA A 345 26.43 -21.81 13.60
N LEU A 346 26.71 -22.02 12.32
CA LEU A 346 27.13 -20.96 11.41
C LEU A 346 25.98 -20.00 11.10
N PHE A 347 24.75 -20.51 11.04
CA PHE A 347 23.56 -19.69 10.90
C PHE A 347 23.38 -18.73 12.08
N ASP A 348 23.48 -19.23 13.31
CA ASP A 348 23.42 -18.39 14.51
C ASP A 348 24.53 -17.33 14.53
N LYS A 349 25.73 -17.68 14.05
CA LYS A 349 26.86 -16.75 13.91
C LYS A 349 26.53 -15.66 12.86
N ALA A 350 25.97 -16.04 11.70
CA ALA A 350 25.55 -15.10 10.66
C ALA A 350 24.48 -14.12 11.18
N CYS A 351 23.51 -14.60 11.93
CA CYS A 351 22.49 -13.75 12.55
C CYS A 351 23.11 -12.71 13.50
N ARG A 352 24.10 -13.10 14.33
CA ARG A 352 24.80 -12.17 15.21
C ARG A 352 25.60 -11.11 14.43
N CYS A 353 26.31 -11.51 13.37
CA CYS A 353 27.06 -10.58 12.52
C CYS A 353 26.12 -9.58 11.81
N CYS A 354 25.02 -10.05 11.23
CA CYS A 354 24.02 -9.19 10.59
C CYS A 354 23.39 -8.21 11.59
N SER A 355 23.17 -8.63 12.85
CA SER A 355 22.64 -7.74 13.88
C SER A 355 23.64 -6.62 14.22
N GLN A 356 24.93 -6.92 14.29
CA GLN A 356 25.95 -5.92 14.54
C GLN A 356 26.09 -4.92 13.39
N ASP A 357 26.08 -5.38 12.15
CA ASP A 357 26.10 -4.51 10.97
C ASP A 357 24.88 -3.59 10.94
N MET A 358 23.70 -4.12 11.31
CA MET A 358 22.48 -3.33 11.40
C MET A 358 22.58 -2.23 12.47
N LEU A 359 23.13 -2.52 13.65
CA LEU A 359 23.33 -1.52 14.68
C LEU A 359 24.28 -0.41 14.22
N THR A 360 25.39 -0.78 13.58
CA THR A 360 26.37 0.16 13.01
C THR A 360 25.72 1.08 11.97
N PHE A 361 24.86 0.51 11.14
CA PHE A 361 24.13 1.31 10.14
C PHE A 361 23.12 2.23 10.81
N LEU A 362 22.35 1.79 11.81
CA LEU A 362 21.41 2.62 12.55
C LEU A 362 22.10 3.86 13.15
N ASP A 363 23.30 3.67 13.71
CA ASP A 363 24.08 4.78 14.23
C ASP A 363 24.50 5.77 13.13
N SER A 364 24.92 5.26 11.98
CA SER A 364 25.27 6.10 10.82
C SER A 364 24.07 6.88 10.29
N GLU A 365 22.89 6.26 10.24
CA GLU A 365 21.66 6.92 9.80
C GLU A 365 21.18 7.99 10.79
N LYS A 366 21.28 7.73 12.10
CA LYS A 366 21.03 8.77 13.11
C LYS A 366 21.88 10.00 12.87
N GLN A 367 23.17 9.80 12.64
CA GLN A 367 24.11 10.91 12.40
C GLN A 367 23.80 11.62 11.08
N ARG A 368 23.47 10.89 10.01
CA ARG A 368 23.08 11.44 8.71
C ARG A 368 21.85 12.34 8.83
N ILE A 369 20.82 11.87 9.54
CA ILE A 369 19.58 12.61 9.77
C ILE A 369 19.87 13.90 10.55
N LYS A 370 20.66 13.81 11.63
CA LYS A 370 21.07 15.01 12.41
C LYS A 370 21.82 16.03 11.55
N ASN A 371 22.75 15.56 10.73
CA ASN A 371 23.51 16.45 9.82
C ASN A 371 22.61 17.14 8.81
N LYS A 372 21.66 16.40 8.22
CA LYS A 372 20.68 16.97 7.30
C LYS A 372 19.89 18.13 7.95
N TYR A 373 19.34 17.90 9.13
CA TYR A 373 18.58 18.94 9.84
C TYR A 373 19.46 20.12 10.25
N ASN A 374 20.72 19.90 10.58
CA ASN A 374 21.67 20.99 10.88
C ASN A 374 21.92 21.89 9.66
N GLU A 375 22.06 21.32 8.46
CA GLU A 375 22.20 22.09 7.21
C GLU A 375 20.92 22.86 6.86
N GLU A 376 19.76 22.24 7.02
CA GLU A 376 18.46 22.93 6.83
C GLU A 376 18.29 24.09 7.82
N LEU A 377 18.61 23.90 9.09
CA LEU A 377 18.55 24.96 10.10
C LEU A 377 19.51 26.12 9.81
N LYS A 378 20.71 25.81 9.33
CA LYS A 378 21.67 26.82 8.90
C LYS A 378 21.12 27.65 7.74
N THR A 379 20.54 26.99 6.74
CA THR A 379 19.92 27.66 5.59
C THR A 379 18.74 28.53 6.03
N LEU A 380 17.84 28.04 6.85
CA LEU A 380 16.69 28.77 7.39
C LEU A 380 17.14 29.97 8.24
N SER A 381 18.20 29.81 9.06
CA SER A 381 18.77 30.94 9.84
C SER A 381 19.28 32.05 8.94
N MET A 382 20.01 31.71 7.88
CA MET A 382 20.49 32.73 6.92
C MET A 382 19.35 33.46 6.20
N GLU A 383 18.29 32.70 5.83
CA GLU A 383 17.11 33.33 5.22
C GLU A 383 16.35 34.24 6.19
N ILE A 384 16.21 33.84 7.46
CA ILE A 384 15.61 34.63 8.53
C ILE A 384 16.39 35.93 8.71
N ASP A 385 17.71 35.89 8.74
CA ASP A 385 18.53 37.08 8.91
C ASP A 385 18.46 38.03 7.69
N THR A 386 18.41 37.46 6.50
CA THR A 386 18.17 38.23 5.26
C THR A 386 16.82 38.95 5.30
N VAL A 387 15.74 38.25 5.72
CA VAL A 387 14.40 38.85 5.81
C VAL A 387 14.35 39.92 6.92
N LYS A 388 15.05 39.75 8.04
CA LYS A 388 15.18 40.78 9.08
C LYS A 388 15.86 42.06 8.54
N ALA A 389 16.94 41.90 7.77
CA ALA A 389 17.59 43.02 7.11
C ALA A 389 16.65 43.75 6.14
N ASN A 390 15.87 43.01 5.34
CA ASN A 390 14.87 43.59 4.44
C ASN A 390 13.75 44.33 5.19
N ILE A 391 13.34 43.86 6.38
CA ILE A 391 12.37 44.57 7.22
C ILE A 391 12.96 45.91 7.70
N ALA A 392 14.25 45.92 8.09
CA ALA A 392 14.93 47.13 8.57
C ALA A 392 15.13 48.19 7.47
N SER A 393 15.28 47.72 6.21
CA SER A 393 15.48 48.60 5.05
C SER A 393 14.20 48.95 4.28
N ALA A 394 13.03 48.42 4.69
CA ALA A 394 11.77 48.61 3.98
C ALA A 394 11.29 50.06 4.05
N THR A 395 11.06 50.66 2.91
CA THR A 395 10.60 52.06 2.75
C THR A 395 9.08 52.18 2.71
N THR A 396 8.35 51.09 2.46
CA THR A 396 6.89 51.10 2.44
C THR A 396 6.30 50.16 3.48
N GLU A 397 5.12 50.48 4.01
CA GLU A 397 4.38 49.59 4.92
C GLU A 397 3.93 48.28 4.25
N ALA A 398 3.70 48.29 2.93
CA ALA A 398 3.34 47.11 2.17
C ALA A 398 4.51 46.11 2.12
N ASP A 399 5.72 46.55 1.86
CA ASP A 399 6.93 45.73 1.82
C ASP A 399 7.27 45.18 3.20
N LYS A 400 7.11 46.02 4.22
CA LYS A 400 7.31 45.63 5.61
C LYS A 400 6.34 44.47 6.03
N ARG A 401 5.06 44.62 5.68
CA ARG A 401 4.05 43.56 5.94
C ARG A 401 4.36 42.25 5.21
N ARG A 402 4.78 42.33 3.94
CA ARG A 402 5.17 41.16 3.14
C ARG A 402 6.35 40.44 3.79
N SER A 403 7.39 41.20 4.18
CA SER A 403 8.58 40.65 4.83
C SER A 403 8.28 40.06 6.21
N LEU A 404 7.40 40.68 7.00
CA LEU A 404 6.94 40.12 8.29
C LEU A 404 6.20 38.82 8.13
N LYS A 405 5.33 38.69 7.10
CA LYS A 405 4.65 37.42 6.81
C LYS A 405 5.65 36.32 6.44
N LYS A 406 6.67 36.65 5.62
CA LYS A 406 7.75 35.72 5.26
C LYS A 406 8.58 35.32 6.48
N LEU A 407 8.91 36.25 7.36
CA LEU A 407 9.64 36.01 8.60
C LEU A 407 8.89 35.02 9.51
N TYR A 408 7.57 35.21 9.64
CA TYR A 408 6.75 34.29 10.45
C TYR A 408 6.77 32.87 9.90
N ALA A 409 6.60 32.71 8.59
CA ALA A 409 6.66 31.39 7.94
C ALA A 409 8.01 30.70 8.17
N LEU A 410 9.13 31.42 7.91
CA LEU A 410 10.47 30.87 8.11
C LEU A 410 10.77 30.49 9.56
N LYS A 411 10.26 31.26 10.54
CA LYS A 411 10.39 30.91 11.96
C LYS A 411 9.60 29.63 12.28
N THR A 412 8.42 29.47 11.72
CA THR A 412 7.61 28.27 11.91
C THR A 412 8.34 27.03 11.35
N ASP A 413 8.94 27.18 10.16
CA ASP A 413 9.71 26.11 9.53
C ASP A 413 10.98 25.79 10.34
N TYR A 414 11.67 26.82 10.84
CA TYR A 414 12.84 26.66 11.71
C TYR A 414 12.50 25.90 13.00
N ASP A 415 11.43 26.27 13.69
CA ASP A 415 10.97 25.61 14.92
C ASP A 415 10.53 24.17 14.66
N HIS A 416 9.94 23.90 13.48
CA HIS A 416 9.59 22.54 13.06
C HIS A 416 10.86 21.71 12.82
N THR A 417 11.82 22.23 12.05
CA THR A 417 13.08 21.54 11.74
C THR A 417 13.92 21.30 13.01
N MET A 418 13.95 22.23 13.94
CA MET A 418 14.56 22.06 15.26
C MET A 418 13.96 20.86 16.02
N ARG A 419 12.63 20.79 16.06
CA ARG A 419 11.95 19.67 16.71
C ARG A 419 12.24 18.33 16.04
N CYS A 420 12.36 18.32 14.74
CA CYS A 420 12.74 17.12 13.98
C CYS A 420 14.18 16.69 14.29
N ARG A 421 15.12 17.63 14.35
CA ARG A 421 16.53 17.37 14.69
C ARG A 421 16.71 16.81 16.11
N ASP A 422 15.99 17.38 17.07
CA ASP A 422 16.16 17.06 18.49
C ASP A 422 15.40 15.80 18.92
N GLY A 423 14.91 15.01 17.96
CA GLY A 423 14.30 13.71 18.23
C GLY A 423 12.98 13.76 19.00
N ARG A 424 12.34 14.89 19.07
CA ARG A 424 10.97 15.04 19.59
C ARG A 424 9.90 14.50 18.64
N THR A 425 10.34 13.91 17.53
CA THR A 425 9.51 13.12 16.63
C THR A 425 9.62 11.65 17.02
N ASN A 426 8.56 10.87 16.76
CA ASN A 426 8.51 9.43 17.07
C ASN A 426 9.65 8.59 16.44
N THR A 427 10.52 9.19 15.63
CA THR A 427 11.60 8.52 14.89
C THR A 427 12.69 8.00 15.81
N ASP A 428 13.14 8.82 16.78
CA ASP A 428 14.23 8.40 17.69
C ASP A 428 13.75 7.34 18.67
N ALA A 429 12.55 7.49 19.24
CA ALA A 429 11.95 6.48 20.10
C ALA A 429 11.81 5.12 19.38
N PHE A 430 11.52 5.15 18.09
CA PHE A 430 11.42 3.94 17.29
C PHE A 430 12.79 3.32 17.01
N ILE A 431 13.80 4.12 16.64
CA ILE A 431 15.18 3.63 16.43
C ILE A 431 15.71 3.03 17.72
N GLU A 432 15.45 3.68 18.87
CA GLU A 432 15.82 3.15 20.19
C GLU A 432 15.11 1.84 20.53
N ALA A 433 13.82 1.74 20.22
CA ALA A 433 13.06 0.49 20.40
C ALA A 433 13.61 -0.65 19.53
N VAL A 434 14.03 -0.35 18.32
CA VAL A 434 14.63 -1.33 17.41
C VAL A 434 16.01 -1.74 17.87
N GLU A 435 16.85 -0.80 18.30
CA GLU A 435 18.15 -1.11 18.91
C GLU A 435 17.98 -1.99 20.14
N HIS A 436 17.00 -1.68 20.98
CA HIS A 436 16.66 -2.50 22.14
C HIS A 436 16.24 -3.90 21.71
N ASP A 437 15.37 -4.03 20.72
CA ASP A 437 14.93 -5.33 20.20
C ASP A 437 16.08 -6.14 19.59
N ILE A 438 17.00 -5.48 18.87
CA ILE A 438 18.20 -6.14 18.32
C ILE A 438 19.14 -6.62 19.45
N ARG A 439 19.30 -5.83 20.51
CA ARG A 439 20.23 -6.16 21.62
C ARG A 439 19.65 -7.18 22.61
N THR A 440 18.34 -7.19 22.82
CA THR A 440 17.71 -7.96 23.92
C THR A 440 16.93 -9.17 23.47
N LYS A 441 16.38 -9.15 22.26
CA LYS A 441 15.63 -10.29 21.72
C LYS A 441 16.54 -11.00 20.75
N SER A 442 16.80 -12.30 20.99
CA SER A 442 17.33 -13.16 19.93
C SER A 442 16.38 -13.06 18.74
N ILE A 443 16.80 -12.30 17.75
CA ILE A 443 16.04 -12.09 16.56
C ILE A 443 15.89 -13.46 15.89
N ARG A 444 14.69 -14.02 15.93
CA ARG A 444 14.36 -15.20 15.15
C ARG A 444 14.23 -14.75 13.70
N TRP A 445 15.26 -15.07 12.95
CA TRP A 445 15.27 -14.90 11.53
C TRP A 445 14.49 -16.06 10.93
N ALA A 446 13.53 -15.78 10.06
CA ALA A 446 13.04 -16.80 9.15
C ALA A 446 14.15 -17.01 8.11
N VAL A 447 14.65 -18.20 8.01
CA VAL A 447 15.71 -18.60 7.08
C VAL A 447 15.08 -19.30 5.93
N GLU A 448 15.42 -18.85 4.75
CA GLU A 448 15.05 -19.51 3.52
C GLU A 448 16.32 -20.02 2.82
N LEU A 449 16.37 -21.28 2.61
CA LEU A 449 17.38 -21.90 1.79
C LEU A 449 16.94 -21.83 0.33
N VAL A 450 17.70 -21.15 -0.49
CA VAL A 450 17.52 -21.18 -1.93
C VAL A 450 18.49 -22.19 -2.52
N CYS A 451 18.03 -23.43 -2.68
CA CYS A 451 18.79 -24.42 -3.41
C CYS A 451 18.95 -23.99 -4.87
N LYS A 452 20.17 -23.68 -5.24
CA LYS A 452 20.54 -23.45 -6.64
C LYS A 452 21.82 -24.22 -6.89
N GLU A 453 21.70 -25.30 -7.63
CA GLU A 453 22.89 -25.91 -8.23
C GLU A 453 23.51 -24.87 -9.14
N THR A 454 24.67 -24.36 -8.76
CA THR A 454 25.50 -23.58 -9.67
C THR A 454 26.58 -24.46 -10.24
N ARG A 455 27.05 -24.13 -11.44
CA ARG A 455 28.11 -24.89 -12.16
C ARG A 455 29.41 -25.03 -11.39
N ASP A 456 29.58 -24.32 -10.28
CA ASP A 456 30.82 -24.22 -9.49
C ASP A 456 30.75 -24.92 -8.13
N ASN A 457 29.81 -25.87 -7.93
CA ASN A 457 29.58 -26.51 -6.63
C ASN A 457 29.27 -25.53 -5.48
N ILE A 458 28.70 -24.37 -5.79
CA ILE A 458 28.05 -23.55 -4.79
C ILE A 458 26.69 -24.19 -4.54
N VAL A 459 26.60 -24.91 -3.49
CA VAL A 459 25.34 -25.49 -3.00
C VAL A 459 24.74 -24.41 -2.13
N ASP A 460 23.78 -23.68 -2.64
CA ASP A 460 22.76 -22.99 -1.90
C ASP A 460 23.03 -21.62 -1.33
N VAL A 461 22.06 -20.80 -1.52
CA VAL A 461 21.96 -19.48 -0.93
C VAL A 461 20.99 -19.57 0.24
N LEU A 462 21.50 -19.49 1.43
CA LEU A 462 20.70 -19.19 2.58
C LEU A 462 20.30 -17.72 2.55
N VAL A 463 19.04 -17.46 2.50
CA VAL A 463 18.53 -16.10 2.45
C VAL A 463 17.94 -15.75 3.81
N LEU A 464 18.68 -14.93 4.54
CA LEU A 464 18.21 -14.39 5.81
C LEU A 464 17.27 -13.22 5.55
N PRO A 465 16.00 -13.28 5.96
CA PRO A 465 15.16 -12.10 6.01
C PRO A 465 15.73 -11.21 7.10
N VAL A 466 16.51 -10.24 6.70
CA VAL A 466 16.94 -9.18 7.59
C VAL A 466 15.72 -8.38 7.96
N ILE A 467 15.57 -8.13 9.23
CA ILE A 467 14.42 -7.48 9.81
C ILE A 467 14.14 -6.19 9.13
N ASN A 468 13.06 -6.21 8.41
CA ASN A 468 12.46 -5.08 7.74
C ASN A 468 11.84 -4.04 8.66
N ARG A 469 12.09 -4.06 9.95
CA ARG A 469 11.44 -3.08 10.80
C ARG A 469 12.04 -1.69 10.67
N CYS A 470 13.28 -1.58 10.20
CA CYS A 470 13.98 -0.30 10.23
C CYS A 470 14.72 0.04 8.98
N GLN A 471 15.03 -0.94 8.16
CA GLN A 471 15.98 -0.78 7.09
C GLN A 471 15.71 -1.68 5.94
N PRO A 472 15.07 -1.13 4.99
CA PRO A 472 14.76 -1.81 3.76
C PRO A 472 15.98 -2.15 2.92
N GLU A 473 17.09 -1.51 3.16
CA GLU A 473 18.34 -1.88 2.50
C GLU A 473 18.91 -3.19 3.03
N PHE A 474 18.64 -3.46 4.29
CA PHE A 474 18.81 -4.78 4.88
C PHE A 474 17.58 -5.65 4.69
N GLY A 475 16.52 -5.05 4.16
CA GLY A 475 15.21 -5.67 4.08
C GLY A 475 15.02 -6.61 2.95
N ALA A 476 15.98 -6.89 2.24
CA ALA A 476 15.92 -8.06 1.42
C ALA A 476 16.52 -9.19 2.23
N PHE A 477 17.46 -9.82 1.78
CA PHE A 477 18.01 -11.02 2.31
C PHE A 477 19.54 -10.86 2.23
N VAL A 478 20.25 -11.28 3.25
CA VAL A 478 21.68 -11.49 3.13
C VAL A 478 21.87 -12.90 2.63
N PRO A 479 22.27 -13.10 1.38
CA PRO A 479 22.51 -14.42 0.88
C PRO A 479 23.70 -15.04 1.59
N LEU A 480 23.53 -16.24 2.10
CA LEU A 480 24.58 -17.06 2.68
C LEU A 480 24.90 -18.17 1.67
N TYR A 481 26.14 -18.20 1.21
CA TYR A 481 26.56 -19.16 0.20
C TYR A 481 27.45 -20.22 0.86
N TYR A 482 27.22 -21.50 0.52
CA TYR A 482 28.12 -22.57 0.88
C TYR A 482 29.16 -22.76 -0.24
N TYR A 483 30.40 -22.40 0.03
CA TYR A 483 31.47 -22.44 -0.94
C TYR A 483 32.74 -23.00 -0.31
N LYS A 484 33.36 -23.99 -0.94
CA LYS A 484 34.62 -24.63 -0.46
C LYS A 484 34.55 -25.04 1.01
N ASN A 485 33.48 -25.72 1.41
CA ASN A 485 33.27 -26.19 2.78
C ASN A 485 33.17 -25.05 3.82
N ASP A 486 32.76 -23.89 3.42
CA ASP A 486 32.49 -22.76 4.29
C ASP A 486 31.24 -21.98 3.92
N PHE A 487 30.60 -21.36 4.89
CA PHE A 487 29.52 -20.42 4.64
C PHE A 487 30.10 -19.01 4.54
N CYS A 488 29.76 -18.36 3.43
CA CYS A 488 30.21 -17.01 3.12
C CYS A 488 28.99 -16.11 2.87
N TYR A 489 29.12 -14.85 3.17
CA TYR A 489 28.12 -13.85 2.79
C TYR A 489 28.79 -12.64 2.14
N VAL A 490 28.04 -11.90 1.32
CA VAL A 490 28.51 -10.66 0.70
C VAL A 490 27.75 -9.51 1.35
N ARG A 491 28.48 -8.58 1.96
CA ARG A 491 27.88 -7.34 2.45
C ARG A 491 27.41 -6.50 1.27
N LYS A 492 26.29 -5.79 1.45
CA LYS A 492 25.66 -5.01 0.40
C LYS A 492 26.52 -3.83 -0.10
N ASP A 493 27.41 -3.36 0.76
CA ASP A 493 28.36 -2.27 0.51
C ASP A 493 29.74 -2.73 0.03
N SER A 494 29.93 -4.05 -0.12
CA SER A 494 31.21 -4.66 -0.44
C SER A 494 31.07 -5.67 -1.58
N THR A 495 32.06 -5.70 -2.45
CA THR A 495 32.25 -6.76 -3.46
C THR A 495 32.99 -7.97 -2.88
N CYS A 496 33.40 -7.92 -1.63
CA CYS A 496 34.18 -8.96 -0.98
C CYS A 496 33.29 -10.01 -0.32
N TRP A 497 33.73 -11.26 -0.41
CA TRP A 497 33.14 -12.37 0.32
C TRP A 497 33.67 -12.41 1.74
N PHE A 498 32.78 -12.60 2.71
CA PHE A 498 33.14 -12.75 4.13
C PHE A 498 32.89 -14.20 4.54
N SER A 499 33.95 -14.90 4.92
CA SER A 499 33.87 -16.24 5.50
C SER A 499 33.34 -16.18 6.93
N LEU A 500 32.44 -17.08 7.30
CA LEU A 500 31.98 -17.22 8.67
C LEU A 500 33.01 -17.91 9.57
N LYS A 501 34.02 -18.58 8.99
CA LYS A 501 35.10 -19.23 9.75
C LYS A 501 36.20 -18.27 10.18
N GLU A 502 36.47 -17.24 9.37
CA GLU A 502 37.67 -16.40 9.53
C GLU A 502 37.48 -15.13 10.37
N ASN A 503 36.24 -14.82 10.78
CA ASN A 503 35.89 -13.47 11.28
C ASN A 503 36.12 -13.22 12.78
N GLU A 504 37.12 -13.83 13.39
CA GLU A 504 37.62 -13.29 14.67
C GLU A 504 38.81 -12.34 14.52
N GLU A 505 39.53 -12.34 13.38
CA GLU A 505 40.73 -11.53 13.21
C GLU A 505 40.76 -10.53 12.03
N SER A 506 39.86 -10.59 11.10
CA SER A 506 39.98 -9.80 9.84
C SER A 506 39.20 -8.47 9.76
N VAL A 507 38.57 -8.04 10.83
CA VAL A 507 37.85 -6.74 10.90
C VAL A 507 38.83 -5.54 11.04
N GLN A 508 40.16 -5.78 11.11
CA GLN A 508 41.11 -4.70 11.28
C GLN A 508 41.92 -4.27 10.06
N LYS A 509 41.64 -4.78 8.86
CA LYS A 509 42.36 -4.28 7.66
C LYS A 509 41.47 -4.26 6.43
N THR A 510 40.79 -3.17 6.21
CA THR A 510 40.77 -2.37 4.98
C THR A 510 40.08 -1.05 5.26
#